data_95cd307fd02bfeba63c556a1f4476b57
#
_entry.id   95cd307fd02bfeba63c556a1f4476b57
#
_cell.length_a   1.000
_cell.length_b   1.000
_cell.length_c   1.000
_cell.angle_alpha   90.00
_cell.angle_beta   90.00
_cell.angle_gamma   90.00
#
_symmetry.space_group_name_H-M   'P 1'
#
loop_
_entity.id
_entity.type
_entity.pdbx_description
1 polymer ?
#
loop_
_entity_poly.entity_id
_entity_poly.type
_entity_poly.pdbx_seq_one_letter_code
_entity_poly.pdbx_strand_id
1 'polypeptide(L)'
;MSAIAFIGLGQMGAPMAKNLLKQGHQLNVFDVNPQAVQALVESGARAAATPAQAATDAEFVITVLPNGDLVRSVLFGKHGVCEGLSRDALVIDMSTIHPLQTDALIRDMAEQGFSLMDVPVGRTSDHAIAGTLLLLAGGTAQQVERATPVLMAMGNELINAGGPGMGIRVKLINNYMSIALNALSAEAAVLCEALGLSFDVALKVMSGTPAGKGHFTTSWPNKVLKGDLSPAFMIDLAHKDLGIALDVANQLHVPMPLGAASREVYNQARAAGRGREDWTAILEQVRASAGLKKTH
;
A
#
# COMPACT_ATOMS: atom_id res chain seq x y z
N MET A 1 12.79 -6.93 -24.43
CA MET A 1 13.86 -5.96 -24.04
C MET A 1 13.30 -4.59 -24.38
N SER A 2 13.16 -3.70 -23.40
CA SER A 2 12.53 -2.38 -23.57
C SER A 2 13.48 -1.27 -23.14
N ALA A 3 13.33 -0.08 -23.72
CA ALA A 3 13.99 1.14 -23.29
C ALA A 3 13.13 1.79 -22.17
N ILE A 4 13.73 2.00 -20.99
CA ILE A 4 13.04 2.45 -19.79
C ILE A 4 13.76 3.67 -19.20
N ALA A 5 13.01 4.75 -18.96
CA ALA A 5 13.45 5.81 -18.07
C ALA A 5 13.09 5.45 -16.63
N PHE A 6 14.04 5.45 -15.71
CA PHE A 6 13.78 5.19 -14.30
C PHE A 6 14.19 6.40 -13.44
N ILE A 7 13.21 6.99 -12.76
CA ILE A 7 13.36 8.25 -12.03
C ILE A 7 13.05 8.04 -10.55
N GLY A 8 14.03 8.36 -9.71
CA GLY A 8 13.96 8.11 -8.26
C GLY A 8 14.68 6.82 -7.89
N LEU A 9 15.92 6.94 -7.42
CA LEU A 9 16.85 5.86 -7.10
C LEU A 9 17.09 5.73 -5.60
N GLY A 10 16.05 6.01 -4.81
CA GLY A 10 16.08 5.83 -3.37
C GLY A 10 16.08 4.35 -2.94
N GLN A 11 15.77 4.09 -1.68
CA GLN A 11 15.81 2.75 -1.06
C GLN A 11 15.01 1.69 -1.83
N MET A 12 13.89 2.08 -2.45
CA MET A 12 13.06 1.17 -3.26
C MET A 12 13.48 1.20 -4.73
N GLY A 13 13.69 2.40 -5.30
CA GLY A 13 13.89 2.55 -6.73
C GLY A 13 15.21 1.96 -7.24
N ALA A 14 16.31 2.14 -6.52
CA ALA A 14 17.61 1.60 -6.94
C ALA A 14 17.61 0.07 -7.09
N PRO A 15 17.13 -0.74 -6.12
CA PRO A 15 17.05 -2.20 -6.33
C PRO A 15 16.06 -2.60 -7.42
N MET A 16 14.94 -1.89 -7.59
CA MET A 16 13.99 -2.12 -8.68
C MET A 16 14.65 -1.90 -10.05
N ALA A 17 15.38 -0.79 -10.22
CA ALA A 17 16.13 -0.49 -11.44
C ALA A 17 17.22 -1.55 -11.73
N LYS A 18 17.92 -2.03 -10.69
CA LYS A 18 18.89 -3.14 -10.84
C LYS A 18 18.25 -4.44 -11.33
N ASN A 19 17.03 -4.76 -10.88
CA ASN A 19 16.34 -5.96 -11.34
C ASN A 19 15.94 -5.84 -12.82
N LEU A 20 15.52 -4.66 -13.28
CA LEU A 20 15.26 -4.40 -14.69
C LEU A 20 16.52 -4.60 -15.55
N LEU A 21 17.69 -4.10 -15.10
CA LEU A 21 18.98 -4.32 -15.78
C LEU A 21 19.33 -5.80 -15.87
N LYS A 22 19.13 -6.56 -14.77
CA LYS A 22 19.37 -8.02 -14.75
C LYS A 22 18.51 -8.79 -15.75
N GLN A 23 17.30 -8.29 -16.05
CA GLN A 23 16.39 -8.86 -17.04
C GLN A 23 16.68 -8.36 -18.48
N GLY A 24 17.77 -7.60 -18.65
CA GLY A 24 18.26 -7.16 -19.98
C GLY A 24 17.54 -5.93 -20.54
N HIS A 25 16.79 -5.17 -19.73
CA HIS A 25 16.24 -3.89 -20.15
C HIS A 25 17.32 -2.80 -20.23
N GLN A 26 17.15 -1.85 -21.14
CA GLN A 26 18.03 -0.68 -21.25
C GLN A 26 17.44 0.45 -20.39
N LEU A 27 18.24 0.97 -19.44
CA LEU A 27 17.79 2.01 -18.52
C LEU A 27 18.53 3.32 -18.73
N ASN A 28 17.77 4.40 -18.90
CA ASN A 28 18.20 5.77 -18.64
C ASN A 28 17.73 6.13 -17.22
N VAL A 29 18.64 6.54 -16.34
CA VAL A 29 18.31 6.78 -14.93
C VAL A 29 18.54 8.23 -14.53
N PHE A 30 17.66 8.75 -13.69
CA PHE A 30 17.77 10.08 -13.12
C PHE A 30 17.42 10.07 -11.64
N ASP A 31 18.23 10.73 -10.84
CA ASP A 31 17.97 11.08 -9.44
C ASP A 31 18.71 12.39 -9.13
N VAL A 32 18.21 13.13 -8.14
CA VAL A 32 18.88 14.34 -7.62
C VAL A 32 20.16 14.00 -6.84
N ASN A 33 20.33 12.75 -6.42
CA ASN A 33 21.53 12.23 -5.78
C ASN A 33 22.49 11.62 -6.82
N PRO A 34 23.62 12.28 -7.15
CA PRO A 34 24.56 11.76 -8.14
C PRO A 34 25.19 10.43 -7.78
N GLN A 35 25.32 10.12 -6.49
CA GLN A 35 25.90 8.86 -6.02
C GLN A 35 24.97 7.69 -6.32
N ALA A 36 23.64 7.87 -6.17
CA ALA A 36 22.66 6.87 -6.54
C ALA A 36 22.66 6.60 -8.06
N VAL A 37 22.78 7.65 -8.88
CA VAL A 37 22.94 7.54 -10.34
C VAL A 37 24.20 6.75 -10.70
N GLN A 38 25.34 7.12 -10.11
CA GLN A 38 26.63 6.48 -10.40
C GLN A 38 26.60 4.97 -10.09
N ALA A 39 26.00 4.57 -8.96
CA ALA A 39 25.85 3.16 -8.59
C ALA A 39 25.01 2.32 -9.58
N LEU A 40 24.07 2.96 -10.28
CA LEU A 40 23.30 2.32 -11.35
C LEU A 40 24.08 2.30 -12.68
N VAL A 41 24.86 3.33 -12.97
CA VAL A 41 25.76 3.37 -14.14
C VAL A 41 26.79 2.24 -14.07
N GLU A 42 27.38 2.01 -12.90
CA GLU A 42 28.28 0.87 -12.66
C GLU A 42 27.60 -0.49 -12.85
N SER A 43 26.26 -0.52 -12.72
CA SER A 43 25.44 -1.71 -12.97
C SER A 43 24.95 -1.83 -14.43
N GLY A 44 25.33 -0.88 -15.31
CA GLY A 44 25.00 -0.91 -16.74
C GLY A 44 23.90 0.05 -17.20
N ALA A 45 23.41 0.94 -16.34
CA ALA A 45 22.47 2.00 -16.74
C ALA A 45 23.20 3.18 -17.42
N ARG A 46 22.43 4.04 -18.07
CA ARG A 46 22.89 5.32 -18.62
C ARG A 46 22.39 6.46 -17.74
N ALA A 47 23.30 7.35 -17.31
CA ALA A 47 22.91 8.54 -16.58
C ALA A 47 22.22 9.54 -17.52
N ALA A 48 21.14 10.17 -17.04
CA ALA A 48 20.51 11.31 -17.69
C ALA A 48 20.69 12.57 -16.82
N ALA A 49 20.90 13.73 -17.44
CA ALA A 49 21.05 14.99 -16.72
C ALA A 49 19.72 15.60 -16.27
N THR A 50 18.61 15.20 -16.90
CA THR A 50 17.25 15.68 -16.59
C THR A 50 16.23 14.57 -16.76
N PRO A 51 15.05 14.68 -16.14
CA PRO A 51 13.92 13.77 -16.41
C PRO A 51 13.53 13.70 -17.89
N ALA A 52 13.53 14.84 -18.61
CA ALA A 52 13.26 14.89 -20.04
C ALA A 52 14.27 14.06 -20.84
N GLN A 53 15.57 14.19 -20.54
CA GLN A 53 16.59 13.40 -21.20
C GLN A 53 16.45 11.91 -20.90
N ALA A 54 16.10 11.56 -19.68
CA ALA A 54 15.84 10.15 -19.33
C ALA A 54 14.70 9.57 -20.16
N ALA A 55 13.63 10.35 -20.35
CA ALA A 55 12.41 9.94 -21.05
C ALA A 55 12.55 9.89 -22.59
N THR A 56 13.61 10.48 -23.16
CA THR A 56 13.85 10.45 -24.61
C THR A 56 14.02 9.00 -25.08
N ASP A 57 13.26 8.62 -26.11
CA ASP A 57 13.21 7.27 -26.70
C ASP A 57 12.81 6.14 -25.73
N ALA A 58 12.29 6.46 -24.55
CA ALA A 58 11.79 5.47 -23.61
C ALA A 58 10.41 4.95 -24.00
N GLU A 59 10.24 3.63 -23.98
CA GLU A 59 8.93 2.95 -24.12
C GLU A 59 8.12 3.04 -22.83
N PHE A 60 8.82 3.06 -21.69
CA PHE A 60 8.25 3.18 -20.36
C PHE A 60 9.03 4.22 -19.55
N VAL A 61 8.29 5.00 -18.75
CA VAL A 61 8.87 5.88 -17.74
C VAL A 61 8.36 5.45 -16.38
N ILE A 62 9.27 5.06 -15.50
CA ILE A 62 8.94 4.61 -14.13
C ILE A 62 9.37 5.69 -13.14
N THR A 63 8.45 6.10 -12.26
CA THR A 63 8.72 7.05 -11.18
C THR A 63 8.55 6.37 -9.82
N VAL A 64 9.53 6.59 -8.90
CA VAL A 64 9.49 6.11 -7.51
C VAL A 64 9.94 7.25 -6.60
N LEU A 65 9.02 8.12 -6.23
CA LEU A 65 9.29 9.41 -5.59
C LEU A 65 8.59 9.54 -4.22
N PRO A 66 9.09 10.40 -3.32
CA PRO A 66 8.59 10.50 -1.95
C PRO A 66 7.17 11.06 -1.79
N ASN A 67 6.72 11.92 -2.71
CA ASN A 67 5.41 12.59 -2.63
C ASN A 67 4.89 13.04 -4.00
N GLY A 68 3.61 13.39 -4.06
CA GLY A 68 2.94 13.76 -5.30
C GLY A 68 3.42 15.08 -5.93
N ASP A 69 3.90 16.02 -5.12
CA ASP A 69 4.43 17.29 -5.63
C ASP A 69 5.73 17.06 -6.40
N LEU A 70 6.58 16.15 -5.93
CA LEU A 70 7.78 15.72 -6.64
C LEU A 70 7.43 14.94 -7.90
N VAL A 71 6.43 14.03 -7.87
CA VAL A 71 5.95 13.35 -9.07
C VAL A 71 5.48 14.39 -10.10
N ARG A 72 4.66 15.35 -9.68
CA ARG A 72 4.18 16.42 -10.56
C ARG A 72 5.32 17.25 -11.15
N SER A 73 6.29 17.65 -10.31
CA SER A 73 7.46 18.41 -10.75
C SER A 73 8.32 17.66 -11.75
N VAL A 74 8.52 16.35 -11.54
CA VAL A 74 9.27 15.49 -12.44
C VAL A 74 8.55 15.28 -13.77
N LEU A 75 7.21 15.18 -13.76
CA LEU A 75 6.43 15.01 -14.99
C LEU A 75 6.31 16.32 -15.79
N PHE A 76 5.92 17.42 -15.15
CA PHE A 76 5.48 18.66 -15.83
C PHE A 76 6.39 19.87 -15.59
N GLY A 77 7.37 19.78 -14.71
CA GLY A 77 8.29 20.88 -14.41
C GLY A 77 9.26 21.17 -15.56
N LYS A 78 10.07 22.20 -15.41
CA LYS A 78 11.13 22.52 -16.37
C LYS A 78 12.08 21.34 -16.53
N HIS A 79 12.33 20.93 -17.79
CA HIS A 79 13.07 19.70 -18.14
C HIS A 79 12.43 18.43 -17.56
N GLY A 80 11.11 18.46 -17.36
CA GLY A 80 10.32 17.33 -16.91
C GLY A 80 10.10 16.29 -18.01
N VAL A 81 9.59 15.13 -17.59
CA VAL A 81 9.36 13.97 -18.46
C VAL A 81 8.59 14.33 -19.74
N CYS A 82 7.53 15.14 -19.62
CA CYS A 82 6.66 15.49 -20.76
C CYS A 82 7.37 16.26 -21.88
N GLU A 83 8.52 16.92 -21.60
CA GLU A 83 9.31 17.59 -22.63
C GLU A 83 10.05 16.60 -23.56
N GLY A 84 10.38 15.39 -23.08
CA GLY A 84 11.11 14.36 -23.84
C GLY A 84 10.30 13.10 -24.17
N LEU A 85 9.08 13.01 -23.67
CA LEU A 85 8.26 11.80 -23.73
C LEU A 85 7.62 11.60 -25.12
N SER A 86 7.75 10.39 -25.68
CA SER A 86 6.96 9.96 -26.83
C SER A 86 5.49 9.79 -26.49
N ARG A 87 4.59 10.08 -27.45
CA ARG A 87 3.13 9.87 -27.30
C ARG A 87 2.75 8.41 -27.06
N ASP A 88 3.55 7.50 -27.57
CA ASP A 88 3.34 6.05 -27.42
C ASP A 88 3.93 5.48 -26.13
N ALA A 89 4.71 6.29 -25.36
CA ALA A 89 5.28 5.86 -24.11
C ALA A 89 4.22 5.73 -23.01
N LEU A 90 4.44 4.80 -22.08
CA LEU A 90 3.60 4.62 -20.89
C LEU A 90 4.35 5.06 -19.64
N VAL A 91 3.80 6.03 -18.93
CA VAL A 91 4.30 6.42 -17.60
C VAL A 91 3.67 5.51 -16.55
N ILE A 92 4.51 4.99 -15.67
CA ILE A 92 4.14 4.09 -14.56
C ILE A 92 4.59 4.76 -13.27
N ASP A 93 3.66 5.37 -12.54
CA ASP A 93 3.99 5.91 -11.21
C ASP A 93 3.87 4.82 -10.15
N MET A 94 5.00 4.46 -9.54
CA MET A 94 5.07 3.46 -8.47
C MET A 94 5.21 4.12 -7.09
N SER A 95 5.08 5.43 -7.01
CA SER A 95 5.14 6.20 -5.78
C SER A 95 3.91 5.94 -4.90
N THR A 96 4.07 6.11 -3.58
CA THR A 96 2.94 6.11 -2.65
C THR A 96 2.57 7.55 -2.36
N ILE A 97 1.54 8.07 -3.05
CA ILE A 97 1.09 9.45 -2.99
C ILE A 97 -0.41 9.54 -2.67
N HIS A 98 -0.92 10.74 -2.48
CA HIS A 98 -2.36 10.93 -2.20
C HIS A 98 -3.21 10.54 -3.43
N PRO A 99 -4.30 9.75 -3.29
CA PRO A 99 -5.12 9.32 -4.42
C PRO A 99 -5.66 10.46 -5.31
N LEU A 100 -6.04 11.60 -4.72
CA LEU A 100 -6.49 12.77 -5.51
C LEU A 100 -5.35 13.40 -6.32
N GLN A 101 -4.10 13.31 -5.85
CA GLN A 101 -2.94 13.74 -6.65
C GLN A 101 -2.71 12.78 -7.82
N THR A 102 -2.83 11.47 -7.59
CA THR A 102 -2.77 10.47 -8.68
C THR A 102 -3.86 10.74 -9.74
N ASP A 103 -5.11 10.97 -9.33
CA ASP A 103 -6.21 11.28 -10.25
C ASP A 103 -5.92 12.56 -11.07
N ALA A 104 -5.38 13.59 -10.42
CA ALA A 104 -4.98 14.82 -11.09
C ALA A 104 -3.83 14.60 -12.09
N LEU A 105 -2.82 13.80 -11.74
CA LEU A 105 -1.71 13.47 -12.63
C LEU A 105 -2.19 12.68 -13.85
N ILE A 106 -3.06 11.67 -13.67
CA ILE A 106 -3.65 10.89 -14.77
C ILE A 106 -4.42 11.78 -15.73
N ARG A 107 -5.27 12.66 -15.21
CA ARG A 107 -6.04 13.61 -16.01
C ARG A 107 -5.13 14.56 -16.79
N ASP A 108 -4.19 15.22 -16.09
CA ASP A 108 -3.34 16.25 -16.68
C ASP A 108 -2.37 15.65 -17.73
N MET A 109 -1.94 14.38 -17.57
CA MET A 109 -1.21 13.63 -18.59
C MET A 109 -2.08 13.35 -19.82
N ALA A 110 -3.32 12.89 -19.59
CA ALA A 110 -4.26 12.59 -20.68
C ALA A 110 -4.63 13.86 -21.49
N GLU A 111 -4.81 15.00 -20.84
CA GLU A 111 -5.05 16.30 -21.49
C GLU A 111 -3.90 16.71 -22.41
N GLN A 112 -2.67 16.32 -22.07
CA GLN A 112 -1.49 16.53 -22.91
C GLN A 112 -1.27 15.39 -23.93
N GLY A 113 -2.16 14.39 -23.99
CA GLY A 113 -2.09 13.24 -24.90
C GLY A 113 -1.08 12.19 -24.52
N PHE A 114 -0.72 12.07 -23.23
CA PHE A 114 0.15 11.05 -22.68
C PHE A 114 -0.63 10.01 -21.85
N SER A 115 -0.06 8.85 -21.67
CA SER A 115 -0.63 7.76 -20.87
C SER A 115 0.09 7.61 -19.54
N LEU A 116 -0.67 7.57 -18.43
CA LEU A 116 -0.16 7.26 -17.09
C LEU A 116 -1.01 6.18 -16.42
N MET A 117 -0.36 5.22 -15.76
CA MET A 117 -0.95 4.27 -14.82
C MET A 117 -0.25 4.34 -13.48
N ASP A 118 -0.92 3.94 -12.41
CA ASP A 118 -0.36 3.85 -11.07
C ASP A 118 -0.11 2.39 -10.67
N VAL A 119 1.11 2.09 -10.21
CA VAL A 119 1.50 0.74 -9.77
C VAL A 119 2.30 0.82 -8.47
N PRO A 120 1.72 1.29 -7.36
CA PRO A 120 2.42 1.26 -6.09
C PRO A 120 2.72 -0.19 -5.67
N VAL A 121 3.77 -0.33 -4.84
CA VAL A 121 4.29 -1.64 -4.45
C VAL A 121 3.94 -2.01 -3.03
N GLY A 122 3.68 -3.30 -2.81
CA GLY A 122 3.63 -3.92 -1.50
C GLY A 122 4.94 -4.60 -1.13
N ARG A 123 5.04 -5.02 0.14
CA ARG A 123 6.23 -5.62 0.74
C ARG A 123 7.34 -4.59 1.04
N THR A 124 8.57 -5.04 1.35
CA THR A 124 9.67 -4.25 1.91
C THR A 124 10.83 -4.08 0.93
N SER A 125 11.86 -3.33 1.33
CA SER A 125 13.10 -3.16 0.57
C SER A 125 13.81 -4.47 0.28
N ASP A 126 13.77 -5.47 1.18
CA ASP A 126 14.37 -6.78 0.92
C ASP A 126 13.71 -7.49 -0.27
N HIS A 127 12.38 -7.34 -0.40
CA HIS A 127 11.65 -7.84 -1.55
C HIS A 127 11.97 -7.07 -2.84
N ALA A 128 12.24 -5.75 -2.73
CA ALA A 128 12.71 -4.96 -3.86
C ALA A 128 14.09 -5.44 -4.35
N ILE A 129 15.00 -5.77 -3.43
CA ILE A 129 16.32 -6.33 -3.74
C ILE A 129 16.17 -7.71 -4.40
N ALA A 130 15.30 -8.56 -3.85
CA ALA A 130 15.07 -9.91 -4.35
C ALA A 130 14.25 -9.98 -5.67
N GLY A 131 13.64 -8.87 -6.12
CA GLY A 131 12.73 -8.87 -7.27
C GLY A 131 11.41 -9.59 -7.00
N THR A 132 10.94 -9.56 -5.76
CA THR A 132 9.73 -10.25 -5.30
C THR A 132 8.69 -9.30 -4.73
N LEU A 133 8.58 -8.08 -5.28
CA LEU A 133 7.56 -7.12 -4.88
C LEU A 133 6.15 -7.61 -5.24
N LEU A 134 5.17 -7.17 -4.47
CA LEU A 134 3.75 -7.21 -4.82
C LEU A 134 3.41 -5.92 -5.55
N LEU A 135 2.90 -6.04 -6.78
CA LEU A 135 2.62 -4.94 -7.69
C LEU A 135 1.10 -4.72 -7.75
N LEU A 136 0.65 -3.50 -7.43
CA LEU A 136 -0.77 -3.16 -7.35
C LEU A 136 -1.15 -2.28 -8.55
N ALA A 137 -1.51 -2.90 -9.67
CA ALA A 137 -1.71 -2.20 -10.93
C ALA A 137 -3.09 -1.54 -11.02
N GLY A 138 -3.11 -0.21 -11.13
CA GLY A 138 -4.27 0.63 -11.47
C GLY A 138 -4.10 1.19 -12.88
N GLY A 139 -4.90 0.71 -13.84
CA GLY A 139 -4.81 1.14 -15.24
C GLY A 139 -5.86 0.49 -16.11
N THR A 140 -5.93 0.89 -17.38
CA THR A 140 -6.75 0.18 -18.36
C THR A 140 -6.19 -1.23 -18.60
N ALA A 141 -7.03 -2.15 -19.08
CA ALA A 141 -6.60 -3.52 -19.38
C ALA A 141 -5.39 -3.54 -20.33
N GLN A 142 -5.39 -2.68 -21.34
CA GLN A 142 -4.30 -2.55 -22.31
C GLN A 142 -3.00 -2.04 -21.66
N GLN A 143 -3.09 -1.05 -20.76
CA GLN A 143 -1.92 -0.54 -20.02
C GLN A 143 -1.33 -1.63 -19.13
N VAL A 144 -2.17 -2.36 -18.38
CA VAL A 144 -1.74 -3.46 -17.50
C VAL A 144 -1.07 -4.57 -18.30
N GLU A 145 -1.69 -5.02 -19.38
CA GLU A 145 -1.14 -6.04 -20.25
C GLU A 145 0.23 -5.64 -20.81
N ARG A 146 0.35 -4.42 -21.35
CA ARG A 146 1.58 -3.87 -21.90
C ARG A 146 2.70 -3.74 -20.86
N ALA A 147 2.37 -3.31 -19.64
CA ALA A 147 3.34 -3.10 -18.56
C ALA A 147 3.78 -4.38 -17.86
N THR A 148 2.96 -5.44 -17.88
CA THR A 148 3.18 -6.69 -17.14
C THR A 148 4.60 -7.27 -17.32
N PRO A 149 5.17 -7.40 -18.53
CA PRO A 149 6.52 -7.96 -18.68
C PRO A 149 7.60 -7.14 -17.97
N VAL A 150 7.48 -5.81 -17.96
CA VAL A 150 8.41 -4.89 -17.26
C VAL A 150 8.18 -4.95 -15.75
N LEU A 151 6.93 -4.95 -15.31
CA LEU A 151 6.57 -5.02 -13.90
C LEU A 151 7.07 -6.32 -13.25
N MET A 152 6.89 -7.45 -13.91
CA MET A 152 7.31 -8.76 -13.41
C MET A 152 8.84 -8.94 -13.32
N ALA A 153 9.63 -8.04 -13.88
CA ALA A 153 11.06 -7.99 -13.62
C ALA A 153 11.41 -7.47 -12.20
N MET A 154 10.47 -6.74 -11.56
CA MET A 154 10.64 -6.14 -10.23
C MET A 154 9.85 -6.84 -9.13
N GLY A 155 8.89 -7.68 -9.50
CA GLY A 155 8.00 -8.38 -8.58
C GLY A 155 7.69 -9.80 -9.04
N ASN A 156 7.08 -10.59 -8.17
CA ASN A 156 6.65 -11.97 -8.46
C ASN A 156 5.12 -12.15 -8.38
N GLU A 157 4.40 -11.08 -8.06
CA GLU A 157 2.94 -11.08 -7.96
C GLU A 157 2.39 -9.73 -8.42
N LEU A 158 1.42 -9.77 -9.34
CA LEU A 158 0.74 -8.59 -9.85
C LEU A 158 -0.76 -8.73 -9.61
N ILE A 159 -1.32 -7.77 -8.88
CA ILE A 159 -2.76 -7.65 -8.66
C ILE A 159 -3.29 -6.53 -9.55
N ASN A 160 -4.21 -6.86 -10.45
CA ASN A 160 -4.98 -5.85 -11.16
C ASN A 160 -6.02 -5.25 -10.19
N ALA A 161 -5.76 -4.03 -9.76
CA ALA A 161 -6.62 -3.29 -8.82
C ALA A 161 -7.85 -2.65 -9.51
N GLY A 162 -7.90 -2.66 -10.82
CA GLY A 162 -8.94 -2.03 -11.62
C GLY A 162 -8.44 -0.85 -12.46
N GLY A 163 -9.33 0.09 -12.77
CA GLY A 163 -9.03 1.25 -13.60
C GLY A 163 -7.94 2.17 -13.04
N PRO A 164 -7.56 3.22 -13.82
CA PRO A 164 -6.54 4.19 -13.40
C PRO A 164 -6.83 4.79 -12.01
N GLY A 165 -5.80 4.90 -11.17
CA GLY A 165 -5.88 5.39 -9.79
C GLY A 165 -6.37 4.37 -8.76
N MET A 166 -6.66 3.12 -9.15
CA MET A 166 -7.12 2.09 -8.21
C MET A 166 -5.97 1.39 -7.48
N GLY A 167 -4.78 1.35 -8.06
CA GLY A 167 -3.59 0.80 -7.40
C GLY A 167 -3.25 1.53 -6.11
N ILE A 168 -3.17 2.86 -6.16
CA ILE A 168 -2.88 3.67 -4.98
C ILE A 168 -3.98 3.59 -3.92
N ARG A 169 -5.25 3.42 -4.31
CA ARG A 169 -6.35 3.23 -3.37
C ARG A 169 -6.22 1.93 -2.60
N VAL A 170 -5.91 0.83 -3.30
CA VAL A 170 -5.62 -0.45 -2.65
C VAL A 170 -4.40 -0.33 -1.72
N LYS A 171 -3.33 0.33 -2.19
CA LYS A 171 -2.12 0.57 -1.39
C LYS A 171 -2.42 1.36 -0.13
N LEU A 172 -3.25 2.40 -0.21
CA LEU A 172 -3.65 3.23 0.93
C LEU A 172 -4.35 2.38 2.01
N ILE A 173 -5.32 1.56 1.63
CA ILE A 173 -6.04 0.67 2.56
C ILE A 173 -5.08 -0.35 3.19
N ASN A 174 -4.22 -0.99 2.38
CA ASN A 174 -3.22 -1.92 2.88
C ASN A 174 -2.29 -1.27 3.91
N ASN A 175 -1.78 -0.06 3.61
CA ASN A 175 -0.87 0.62 4.51
C ASN A 175 -1.56 1.10 5.80
N TYR A 176 -2.80 1.60 5.70
CA TYR A 176 -3.60 1.93 6.88
C TYR A 176 -3.72 0.72 7.82
N MET A 177 -4.13 -0.43 7.29
CA MET A 177 -4.26 -1.66 8.09
C MET A 177 -2.92 -2.09 8.69
N SER A 178 -1.87 -2.13 7.89
CA SER A 178 -0.55 -2.58 8.33
C SER A 178 0.05 -1.68 9.42
N ILE A 179 -0.02 -0.35 9.23
CA ILE A 179 0.56 0.62 10.17
C ILE A 179 -0.26 0.66 11.47
N ALA A 180 -1.58 0.69 11.38
CA ALA A 180 -2.45 0.67 12.56
C ALA A 180 -2.33 -0.63 13.34
N LEU A 181 -2.26 -1.77 12.64
CA LEU A 181 -2.06 -3.08 13.28
C LEU A 181 -0.71 -3.18 13.99
N ASN A 182 0.36 -2.58 13.43
CA ASN A 182 1.66 -2.54 14.10
C ASN A 182 1.60 -1.73 15.41
N ALA A 183 0.90 -0.60 15.40
CA ALA A 183 0.70 0.19 16.61
C ALA A 183 -0.13 -0.56 17.67
N LEU A 184 -1.23 -1.21 17.26
CA LEU A 184 -2.04 -2.07 18.14
C LEU A 184 -1.21 -3.25 18.69
N SER A 185 -0.35 -3.85 17.87
CA SER A 185 0.55 -4.93 18.30
C SER A 185 1.55 -4.46 19.36
N ALA A 186 2.02 -3.20 19.26
CA ALA A 186 2.91 -2.61 20.26
C ALA A 186 2.20 -2.42 21.61
N GLU A 187 0.94 -1.93 21.63
CA GLU A 187 0.14 -1.83 22.86
C GLU A 187 -0.04 -3.22 23.50
N ALA A 188 -0.40 -4.23 22.71
CA ALA A 188 -0.58 -5.60 23.19
C ALA A 188 0.72 -6.20 23.72
N ALA A 189 1.86 -5.94 23.07
CA ALA A 189 3.17 -6.42 23.54
C ALA A 189 3.54 -5.82 24.89
N VAL A 190 3.37 -4.50 25.08
CA VAL A 190 3.66 -3.84 26.36
C VAL A 190 2.72 -4.35 27.48
N LEU A 191 1.45 -4.60 27.16
CA LEU A 191 0.53 -5.21 28.13
C LEU A 191 0.97 -6.63 28.52
N CYS A 192 1.48 -7.45 27.59
CA CYS A 192 2.05 -8.76 27.90
C CYS A 192 3.22 -8.63 28.90
N GLU A 193 4.14 -7.69 28.67
CA GLU A 193 5.27 -7.44 29.57
C GLU A 193 4.80 -7.01 30.96
N ALA A 194 3.85 -6.07 31.04
CA ALA A 194 3.29 -5.56 32.30
C ALA A 194 2.56 -6.64 33.12
N LEU A 195 1.96 -7.63 32.44
CA LEU A 195 1.35 -8.82 33.06
C LEU A 195 2.35 -9.91 33.44
N GLY A 196 3.63 -9.76 33.11
CA GLY A 196 4.65 -10.81 33.31
C GLY A 196 4.45 -12.03 32.40
N LEU A 197 3.70 -11.88 31.29
CA LEU A 197 3.48 -12.95 30.33
C LEU A 197 4.69 -13.11 29.41
N SER A 198 5.16 -14.36 29.21
CA SER A 198 6.17 -14.63 28.23
C SER A 198 5.71 -14.28 26.83
N PHE A 199 6.52 -13.52 26.09
CA PHE A 199 6.21 -13.10 24.73
C PHE A 199 6.12 -14.30 23.78
N ASP A 200 6.91 -15.35 23.98
CA ASP A 200 6.83 -16.58 23.17
C ASP A 200 5.48 -17.28 23.31
N VAL A 201 4.90 -17.27 24.53
CA VAL A 201 3.56 -17.81 24.76
C VAL A 201 2.51 -16.96 24.04
N ALA A 202 2.61 -15.62 24.14
CA ALA A 202 1.72 -14.71 23.43
C ALA A 202 1.80 -14.91 21.91
N LEU A 203 3.00 -14.97 21.32
CA LEU A 203 3.22 -15.23 19.90
C LEU A 203 2.61 -16.56 19.44
N LYS A 204 2.76 -17.61 20.23
CA LYS A 204 2.17 -18.93 19.92
C LYS A 204 0.64 -18.87 19.84
N VAL A 205 0.01 -18.16 20.75
CA VAL A 205 -1.46 -17.95 20.75
C VAL A 205 -1.87 -17.09 19.56
N MET A 206 -1.21 -15.95 19.33
CA MET A 206 -1.51 -15.03 18.23
C MET A 206 -1.40 -15.72 16.87
N SER A 207 -0.38 -16.57 16.67
CA SER A 207 -0.17 -17.32 15.42
C SER A 207 -1.29 -18.32 15.12
N GLY A 208 -2.02 -18.78 16.15
CA GLY A 208 -3.12 -19.74 16.03
C GLY A 208 -4.50 -19.11 15.87
N THR A 209 -4.63 -17.79 16.05
CA THR A 209 -5.93 -17.10 16.13
C THR A 209 -6.03 -15.96 15.10
N PRO A 210 -7.24 -15.43 14.86
CA PRO A 210 -7.45 -14.23 14.03
C PRO A 210 -6.69 -13.00 14.52
N ALA A 211 -6.36 -12.93 15.82
CA ALA A 211 -5.65 -11.79 16.40
C ALA A 211 -4.31 -11.51 15.71
N GLY A 212 -3.54 -12.56 15.38
CA GLY A 212 -2.30 -12.40 14.65
C GLY A 212 -2.39 -12.54 13.13
N LYS A 213 -3.52 -13.05 12.61
CA LYS A 213 -3.73 -13.27 11.15
C LYS A 213 -4.56 -12.18 10.47
N GLY A 214 -5.29 -11.37 11.24
CA GLY A 214 -6.20 -10.35 10.76
C GLY A 214 -7.57 -10.87 10.30
N HIS A 215 -8.59 -10.04 10.47
CA HIS A 215 -10.00 -10.39 10.23
C HIS A 215 -10.38 -10.44 8.76
N PHE A 216 -9.75 -9.65 7.90
CA PHE A 216 -10.01 -9.62 6.46
C PHE A 216 -9.85 -10.99 5.79
N THR A 217 -8.90 -11.78 6.25
CA THR A 217 -8.54 -13.08 5.65
C THR A 217 -9.06 -14.27 6.45
N THR A 218 -9.56 -14.07 7.66
CA THR A 218 -9.99 -15.15 8.55
C THR A 218 -11.49 -15.13 8.82
N SER A 219 -11.98 -14.17 9.60
CA SER A 219 -13.35 -14.16 10.10
C SER A 219 -14.34 -13.55 9.11
N TRP A 220 -13.99 -12.42 8.48
CA TRP A 220 -14.91 -11.65 7.63
C TRP A 220 -15.40 -12.40 6.40
N PRO A 221 -14.58 -13.15 5.65
CA PRO A 221 -15.02 -13.87 4.46
C PRO A 221 -16.12 -14.90 4.72
N ASN A 222 -16.23 -15.39 5.96
CA ASN A 222 -17.19 -16.40 6.34
C ASN A 222 -18.35 -15.87 7.20
N LYS A 223 -18.34 -14.60 7.56
CA LYS A 223 -19.34 -13.93 8.40
C LYS A 223 -19.89 -12.67 7.72
N VAL A 224 -19.48 -11.49 8.17
CA VAL A 224 -20.08 -10.21 7.78
C VAL A 224 -20.06 -9.95 6.27
N LEU A 225 -19.05 -10.41 5.52
CA LEU A 225 -19.01 -10.24 4.06
C LEU A 225 -20.06 -11.11 3.33
N LYS A 226 -20.50 -12.22 3.93
CA LYS A 226 -21.64 -13.02 3.44
C LYS A 226 -22.99 -12.55 3.99
N GLY A 227 -23.01 -11.50 4.82
CA GLY A 227 -24.22 -11.05 5.50
C GLY A 227 -24.67 -11.94 6.66
N ASP A 228 -23.86 -12.93 7.06
CA ASP A 228 -24.11 -13.74 8.24
C ASP A 228 -23.71 -12.97 9.50
N LEU A 229 -24.69 -12.46 10.24
CA LEU A 229 -24.52 -11.74 11.49
C LEU A 229 -24.88 -12.60 12.71
N SER A 230 -25.16 -13.90 12.50
CA SER A 230 -25.40 -14.83 13.61
C SER A 230 -24.13 -14.96 14.46
N PRO A 231 -24.21 -14.85 15.80
CA PRO A 231 -23.04 -14.71 16.64
C PRO A 231 -22.28 -16.03 16.80
N ALA A 232 -21.03 -16.08 16.35
CA ALA A 232 -20.02 -16.98 16.89
C ALA A 232 -19.39 -16.37 18.16
N PHE A 233 -19.30 -15.03 18.21
CA PHE A 233 -18.90 -14.24 19.36
C PHE A 233 -19.66 -12.90 19.32
N MET A 234 -20.39 -12.56 20.37
CA MET A 234 -21.28 -11.39 20.38
C MET A 234 -20.50 -10.08 20.57
N ILE A 235 -20.99 -9.00 19.96
CA ILE A 235 -20.51 -7.61 20.18
C ILE A 235 -20.48 -7.26 21.67
N ASP A 236 -21.51 -7.61 22.44
CA ASP A 236 -21.55 -7.36 23.89
C ASP A 236 -20.40 -8.04 24.65
N LEU A 237 -20.04 -9.27 24.25
CA LEU A 237 -18.92 -9.99 24.85
C LEU A 237 -17.58 -9.39 24.43
N ALA A 238 -17.41 -9.03 23.17
CA ALA A 238 -16.20 -8.36 22.68
C ALA A 238 -15.97 -7.02 23.39
N HIS A 239 -17.02 -6.20 23.55
CA HIS A 239 -16.96 -4.95 24.31
C HIS A 239 -16.57 -5.17 25.78
N LYS A 240 -17.15 -6.19 26.43
CA LYS A 240 -16.82 -6.55 27.82
C LYS A 240 -15.36 -6.98 27.94
N ASP A 241 -14.89 -7.87 27.07
CA ASP A 241 -13.53 -8.42 27.15
C ASP A 241 -12.47 -7.34 26.90
N LEU A 242 -12.71 -6.45 25.93
CA LEU A 242 -11.84 -5.29 25.69
C LEU A 242 -11.87 -4.31 26.87
N GLY A 243 -13.03 -4.16 27.54
CA GLY A 243 -13.15 -3.38 28.77
C GLY A 243 -12.30 -3.93 29.90
N ILE A 244 -12.26 -5.25 30.11
CA ILE A 244 -11.40 -5.90 31.10
C ILE A 244 -9.92 -5.63 30.79
N ALA A 245 -9.50 -5.76 29.53
CA ALA A 245 -8.12 -5.49 29.14
C ALA A 245 -7.71 -4.03 29.42
N LEU A 246 -8.59 -3.08 29.16
CA LEU A 246 -8.33 -1.66 29.45
C LEU A 246 -8.29 -1.36 30.95
N ASP A 247 -9.14 -1.99 31.74
CA ASP A 247 -9.13 -1.84 33.20
C ASP A 247 -7.82 -2.37 33.80
N VAL A 248 -7.36 -3.53 33.35
CA VAL A 248 -6.06 -4.09 33.75
C VAL A 248 -4.90 -3.19 33.31
N ALA A 249 -4.91 -2.74 32.07
CA ALA A 249 -3.89 -1.81 31.55
C ALA A 249 -3.83 -0.53 32.38
N ASN A 250 -4.98 0.03 32.75
CA ASN A 250 -5.06 1.21 33.61
C ASN A 250 -4.46 0.97 35.00
N GLN A 251 -4.71 -0.18 35.62
CA GLN A 251 -4.09 -0.58 36.90
C GLN A 251 -2.58 -0.73 36.83
N LEU A 252 -2.08 -1.19 35.69
CA LEU A 252 -0.66 -1.39 35.42
C LEU A 252 0.04 -0.17 34.81
N HIS A 253 -0.68 0.96 34.65
CA HIS A 253 -0.21 2.20 34.02
C HIS A 253 0.29 2.01 32.57
N VAL A 254 -0.28 1.05 31.83
CA VAL A 254 0.01 0.81 30.42
C VAL A 254 -0.93 1.67 29.54
N PRO A 255 -0.42 2.62 28.74
CA PRO A 255 -1.27 3.42 27.84
C PRO A 255 -1.76 2.56 26.65
N MET A 256 -3.09 2.53 26.45
CA MET A 256 -3.73 1.79 25.35
C MET A 256 -4.75 2.67 24.59
N PRO A 257 -4.30 3.72 23.88
CA PRO A 257 -5.21 4.64 23.21
C PRO A 257 -5.99 3.97 22.05
N LEU A 258 -5.40 3.04 21.29
CA LEU A 258 -6.09 2.31 20.23
C LEU A 258 -7.09 1.30 20.81
N GLY A 259 -6.76 0.65 21.92
CA GLY A 259 -7.68 -0.20 22.65
C GLY A 259 -8.92 0.55 23.10
N ALA A 260 -8.75 1.74 23.67
CA ALA A 260 -9.85 2.61 24.11
C ALA A 260 -10.73 3.05 22.93
N ALA A 261 -10.13 3.50 21.83
CA ALA A 261 -10.83 3.86 20.60
C ALA A 261 -11.60 2.67 20.01
N SER A 262 -11.00 1.49 19.99
CA SER A 262 -11.65 0.26 19.52
C SER A 262 -12.88 -0.09 20.37
N ARG A 263 -12.78 0.02 21.69
CA ARG A 263 -13.92 -0.23 22.60
C ARG A 263 -15.08 0.70 22.30
N GLU A 264 -14.81 1.96 21.96
CA GLU A 264 -15.85 2.93 21.62
C GLU A 264 -16.59 2.55 20.32
N VAL A 265 -15.92 1.96 19.32
CA VAL A 265 -16.57 1.44 18.11
C VAL A 265 -17.58 0.33 18.48
N TYR A 266 -17.21 -0.59 19.38
CA TYR A 266 -18.14 -1.61 19.89
C TYR A 266 -19.27 -1.00 20.72
N ASN A 267 -19.01 0.05 21.50
CA ASN A 267 -20.03 0.76 22.26
C ASN A 267 -21.08 1.42 21.36
N GLN A 268 -20.67 2.02 20.25
CA GLN A 268 -21.56 2.59 19.24
C GLN A 268 -22.45 1.49 18.62
N ALA A 269 -21.89 0.32 18.30
CA ALA A 269 -22.67 -0.80 17.78
C ALA A 269 -23.70 -1.30 18.79
N ARG A 270 -23.36 -1.34 20.09
CA ARG A 270 -24.29 -1.68 21.18
C ARG A 270 -25.41 -0.65 21.30
N ALA A 271 -25.08 0.64 21.25
CA ALA A 271 -26.07 1.72 21.28
C ALA A 271 -27.03 1.66 20.08
N ALA A 272 -26.58 1.16 18.93
CA ALA A 272 -27.39 0.91 17.75
C ALA A 272 -28.21 -0.39 17.82
N GLY A 273 -28.23 -1.10 18.97
CA GLY A 273 -29.03 -2.32 19.18
C GLY A 273 -28.38 -3.61 18.64
N ARG A 274 -27.09 -3.57 18.21
CA ARG A 274 -26.36 -4.70 17.59
C ARG A 274 -25.66 -5.60 18.59
N GLY A 275 -25.84 -5.40 19.88
CA GLY A 275 -25.08 -6.09 20.94
C GLY A 275 -25.09 -7.62 20.85
N ARG A 276 -26.15 -8.21 20.31
CA ARG A 276 -26.31 -9.66 20.14
C ARG A 276 -25.87 -10.19 18.77
N GLU A 277 -25.49 -9.33 17.84
CA GLU A 277 -24.92 -9.72 16.56
C GLU A 277 -23.47 -10.22 16.72
N ASP A 278 -22.97 -10.91 15.69
CA ASP A 278 -21.56 -11.32 15.64
C ASP A 278 -20.63 -10.10 15.72
N TRP A 279 -19.52 -10.23 16.41
CA TRP A 279 -18.56 -9.13 16.59
C TRP A 279 -18.01 -8.55 15.29
N THR A 280 -18.00 -9.33 14.20
CA THR A 280 -17.62 -8.83 12.88
C THR A 280 -18.64 -7.83 12.31
N ALA A 281 -19.87 -7.77 12.87
CA ALA A 281 -20.90 -6.83 12.46
C ALA A 281 -20.58 -5.35 12.80
N ILE A 282 -19.50 -5.08 13.51
CA ILE A 282 -18.98 -3.71 13.63
C ILE A 282 -18.69 -3.07 12.27
N LEU A 283 -18.37 -3.86 11.22
CA LEU A 283 -18.28 -3.36 9.85
C LEU A 283 -19.56 -2.65 9.40
N GLU A 284 -20.73 -3.23 9.71
CA GLU A 284 -22.02 -2.63 9.37
C GLU A 284 -22.28 -1.35 10.19
N GLN A 285 -21.81 -1.31 11.43
CA GLN A 285 -21.88 -0.09 12.24
C GLN A 285 -21.02 1.03 11.66
N VAL A 286 -19.78 0.75 11.30
CA VAL A 286 -18.88 1.74 10.69
C VAL A 286 -19.41 2.23 9.35
N ARG A 287 -19.99 1.33 8.52
CA ARG A 287 -20.67 1.70 7.27
C ARG A 287 -21.83 2.67 7.53
N ALA A 288 -22.68 2.35 8.51
CA ALA A 288 -23.81 3.21 8.88
C ALA A 288 -23.35 4.58 9.35
N SER A 289 -22.31 4.64 10.19
CA SER A 289 -21.70 5.90 10.67
C SER A 289 -21.11 6.73 9.53
N ALA A 290 -20.62 6.07 8.47
CA ALA A 290 -20.09 6.73 7.27
C ALA A 290 -21.19 7.06 6.23
N GLY A 291 -22.45 6.78 6.49
CA GLY A 291 -23.56 6.97 5.55
C GLY A 291 -23.51 6.06 4.31
N LEU A 292 -22.71 4.98 4.36
CA LEU A 292 -22.58 4.03 3.25
C LEU A 292 -23.70 2.98 3.31
N LYS A 293 -24.36 2.75 2.18
CA LYS A 293 -25.31 1.65 2.03
C LYS A 293 -24.54 0.37 1.69
N LYS A 294 -25.11 -0.78 2.11
CA LYS A 294 -24.59 -2.09 1.72
C LYS A 294 -24.69 -2.21 0.20
N THR A 295 -23.55 -2.33 -0.49
CA THR A 295 -23.51 -2.75 -1.90
C THR A 295 -23.70 -4.25 -1.93
N HIS A 296 -24.76 -4.69 -2.59
CA HIS A 296 -25.07 -6.12 -2.80
C HIS A 296 -24.05 -6.77 -3.73
#